data_6c4936827937b6d8cf4c0279b8f55695
#
_entry.id   6c4936827937b6d8cf4c0279b8f55695
#
_cell.length_a   1.000
_cell.length_b   1.000
_cell.length_c   1.000
_cell.angle_alpha   90.00
_cell.angle_beta   90.00
_cell.angle_gamma   90.00
#
_symmetry.space_group_name_H-M   'P 1'
#
loop_
_entity.id
_entity.type
_entity.pdbx_description
1 polymer ?
#
loop_
_entity_poly.entity_id
_entity_poly.type
_entity_poly.pdbx_seq_one_letter_code
_entity_poly.pdbx_strand_id
1 'polypeptide(L)'
;NKWIPLLSPNLSKAAAFKVGESQAAVSVRIDFDSEGSARDWEFCLTQIQPVAEVTSEALTALAGRKPRSRAIPTALKTIKDQIGQLETLIFCAKALHAGELRQGQIELDLPTPDLETLGDLRATAPDGGNRQWIEPLREEDPFSILATFLRAAHSTWTQHCLDFNLPALVLQANEPESGSLNDVAKAAIALDLPLSLDEEGTTSASELAQALISSPSRRVLNLQLRQTLQDPVFRLIQSK
;
A
#
# COMPACT_ATOMS: atom_id res chain seq x y z
N ASN A 1 -27.66 -5.81 2.12
CA ASN A 1 -26.41 -6.46 2.52
C ASN A 1 -26.07 -6.05 3.95
N LYS A 2 -25.84 -7.03 4.83
CA LYS A 2 -25.46 -6.78 6.22
C LYS A 2 -23.94 -6.89 6.33
N TRP A 3 -23.29 -5.81 6.74
CA TRP A 3 -21.87 -5.83 7.07
C TRP A 3 -21.64 -6.67 8.33
N ILE A 4 -20.71 -7.62 8.29
CA ILE A 4 -20.30 -8.42 9.43
C ILE A 4 -18.82 -8.12 9.68
N PRO A 5 -18.48 -7.39 10.76
CA PRO A 5 -17.08 -7.10 11.07
C PRO A 5 -16.34 -8.37 11.50
N LEU A 6 -15.04 -8.42 11.25
CA LEU A 6 -14.16 -9.52 11.66
C LEU A 6 -14.11 -9.66 13.19
N LEU A 7 -14.10 -8.55 13.89
CA LEU A 7 -14.11 -8.50 15.35
C LEU A 7 -15.50 -8.16 15.88
N SER A 8 -15.85 -8.69 17.04
CA SER A 8 -17.06 -8.26 17.74
C SER A 8 -16.98 -6.76 18.08
N PRO A 9 -18.12 -6.04 18.23
CA PRO A 9 -18.11 -4.61 18.56
C PRO A 9 -17.31 -4.30 19.84
N ASN A 10 -17.34 -5.18 20.84
CA ASN A 10 -16.59 -5.00 22.09
C ASN A 10 -15.07 -5.13 21.86
N LEU A 11 -14.64 -6.10 21.05
CA LEU A 11 -13.22 -6.27 20.70
C LEU A 11 -12.73 -5.12 19.82
N SER A 12 -13.52 -4.70 18.83
CA SER A 12 -13.18 -3.54 17.99
C SER A 12 -13.01 -2.28 18.83
N LYS A 13 -13.92 -2.05 19.81
CA LYS A 13 -13.83 -0.91 20.73
C LYS A 13 -12.61 -1.00 21.66
N ALA A 14 -12.28 -2.21 22.14
CA ALA A 14 -11.12 -2.43 23.00
C ALA A 14 -9.79 -2.28 22.24
N ALA A 15 -9.76 -2.63 20.96
CA ALA A 15 -8.57 -2.54 20.11
C ALA A 15 -8.38 -1.15 19.48
N ALA A 16 -9.39 -0.28 19.49
CA ALA A 16 -9.32 1.03 18.86
C ALA A 16 -8.39 1.97 19.64
N PHE A 17 -7.42 2.55 18.96
CA PHE A 17 -6.57 3.60 19.50
C PHE A 17 -7.34 4.91 19.64
N LYS A 18 -7.11 5.62 20.76
CA LYS A 18 -7.73 6.91 21.02
C LYS A 18 -6.68 7.95 21.37
N VAL A 19 -6.85 9.14 20.83
CA VAL A 19 -5.94 10.27 21.10
C VAL A 19 -5.89 10.56 22.60
N GLY A 20 -4.67 10.64 23.15
CA GLY A 20 -4.42 10.94 24.55
C GLY A 20 -4.54 9.76 25.52
N GLU A 21 -5.05 8.59 25.08
CA GLU A 21 -5.11 7.38 25.92
C GLU A 21 -3.89 6.48 25.65
N SER A 22 -3.29 5.96 26.74
CA SER A 22 -2.21 4.97 26.61
C SER A 22 -2.78 3.58 26.40
N GLN A 23 -2.25 2.84 25.43
CA GLN A 23 -2.75 1.53 25.06
C GLN A 23 -1.61 0.58 24.70
N ALA A 24 -1.75 -0.69 25.11
CA ALA A 24 -0.82 -1.75 24.75
C ALA A 24 -0.90 -2.04 23.25
N ALA A 25 0.25 -2.23 22.62
CA ALA A 25 0.36 -2.52 21.21
C ALA A 25 1.52 -3.49 20.92
N VAL A 26 1.44 -4.16 19.79
CA VAL A 26 2.59 -4.78 19.15
C VAL A 26 3.15 -3.76 18.16
N SER A 27 4.42 -3.42 18.33
CA SER A 27 5.11 -2.49 17.44
C SER A 27 6.22 -3.20 16.68
N VAL A 28 6.46 -2.77 15.47
CA VAL A 28 7.64 -3.15 14.71
C VAL A 28 8.46 -1.91 14.41
N ARG A 29 9.75 -1.93 14.79
CA ARG A 29 10.74 -0.97 14.31
C ARG A 29 11.36 -1.57 13.06
N ILE A 30 11.47 -0.79 12.00
CA ILE A 30 12.10 -1.22 10.76
C ILE A 30 13.06 -0.13 10.31
N ASP A 31 14.32 -0.50 10.10
CA ASP A 31 15.34 0.38 9.56
C ASP A 31 15.43 0.16 8.05
N PHE A 32 15.17 1.22 7.28
CA PHE A 32 15.20 1.19 5.82
C PHE A 32 16.45 1.91 5.30
N ASP A 33 16.99 1.40 4.20
CA ASP A 33 17.99 2.15 3.43
C ASP A 33 17.35 3.25 2.58
N SER A 34 18.21 4.00 1.85
CA SER A 34 17.76 5.07 0.94
C SER A 34 16.92 4.58 -0.23
N GLU A 35 16.92 3.28 -0.49
CA GLU A 35 16.15 2.65 -1.56
C GLU A 35 14.81 2.05 -1.07
N GLY A 36 14.51 2.18 0.23
CA GLY A 36 13.29 1.66 0.83
C GLY A 36 13.32 0.16 1.12
N SER A 37 14.49 -0.48 1.10
CA SER A 37 14.64 -1.87 1.51
C SER A 37 14.89 -1.98 3.01
N ALA A 38 14.15 -2.89 3.69
CA ALA A 38 14.34 -3.16 5.10
C ALA A 38 15.71 -3.82 5.33
N ARG A 39 16.49 -3.27 6.27
CA ARG A 39 17.84 -3.74 6.65
C ARG A 39 17.86 -4.42 7.99
N ASP A 40 17.07 -3.93 8.93
CA ASP A 40 16.96 -4.46 10.29
C ASP A 40 15.55 -4.23 10.80
N TRP A 41 15.09 -5.08 11.72
CA TRP A 41 13.79 -4.94 12.35
C TRP A 41 13.72 -5.58 13.71
N GLU A 42 12.81 -5.05 14.53
CA GLU A 42 12.54 -5.56 15.87
C GLU A 42 11.04 -5.52 16.17
N PHE A 43 10.49 -6.65 16.61
CA PHE A 43 9.12 -6.74 17.11
C PHE A 43 9.11 -6.63 18.62
N CYS A 44 8.30 -5.72 19.17
CA CYS A 44 8.25 -5.49 20.62
C CYS A 44 6.81 -5.22 21.10
N LEU A 45 6.57 -5.55 22.36
CA LEU A 45 5.37 -5.12 23.08
C LEU A 45 5.61 -3.73 23.61
N THR A 46 4.70 -2.81 23.30
CA THR A 46 4.85 -1.39 23.65
C THR A 46 3.60 -0.83 24.28
N GLN A 47 3.76 0.31 24.95
CA GLN A 47 2.68 1.20 25.32
C GLN A 47 2.74 2.41 24.39
N ILE A 48 1.69 2.65 23.63
CA ILE A 48 1.60 3.80 22.73
C ILE A 48 0.51 4.74 23.19
N GLN A 49 0.71 6.04 22.91
CA GLN A 49 -0.28 7.08 23.16
C GLN A 49 -0.42 7.92 21.90
N PRO A 50 -1.49 7.74 21.10
CA PRO A 50 -1.72 8.57 19.93
C PRO A 50 -1.85 10.05 20.32
N VAL A 51 -1.15 10.91 19.58
CA VAL A 51 -1.12 12.36 19.88
C VAL A 51 -2.08 13.15 19.02
N ALA A 52 -2.48 12.61 17.88
CA ALA A 52 -3.39 13.28 16.95
C ALA A 52 -4.08 12.26 16.03
N GLU A 53 -5.22 12.67 15.49
CA GLU A 53 -5.89 12.01 14.37
C GLU A 53 -5.65 12.82 13.11
N VAL A 54 -5.30 12.12 12.01
CA VAL A 54 -4.99 12.73 10.72
C VAL A 54 -6.13 12.47 9.76
N THR A 55 -6.72 13.55 9.24
CA THR A 55 -7.83 13.48 8.27
C THR A 55 -7.34 13.75 6.83
N SER A 56 -8.13 13.33 5.84
CA SER A 56 -7.85 13.62 4.42
C SER A 56 -7.79 15.13 4.15
N GLU A 57 -8.65 15.94 4.81
CA GLU A 57 -8.61 17.40 4.68
C GLU A 57 -7.29 17.99 5.21
N ALA A 58 -6.76 17.42 6.30
CA ALA A 58 -5.47 17.86 6.83
C ALA A 58 -4.32 17.55 5.87
N LEU A 59 -4.30 16.34 5.29
CA LEU A 59 -3.28 15.96 4.30
C LEU A 59 -3.38 16.76 3.01
N THR A 60 -4.59 16.97 2.49
CA THR A 60 -4.82 17.84 1.31
C THR A 60 -4.34 19.28 1.58
N ALA A 61 -4.64 19.81 2.78
CA ALA A 61 -4.18 21.14 3.16
C ALA A 61 -2.66 21.21 3.34
N LEU A 62 -2.03 20.10 3.76
CA LEU A 62 -0.58 19.99 3.87
C LEU A 62 0.08 19.95 2.49
N ALA A 63 -0.43 19.12 1.57
CA ALA A 63 0.05 19.02 0.19
C ALA A 63 -0.07 20.35 -0.58
N GLY A 64 -1.16 21.07 -0.38
CA GLY A 64 -1.37 22.40 -1.00
C GLY A 64 -0.60 23.55 -0.34
N ARG A 65 0.11 23.30 0.75
CA ARG A 65 0.82 24.35 1.50
C ARG A 65 2.10 24.75 0.78
N LYS A 66 2.25 26.06 0.54
CA LYS A 66 3.50 26.60 -0.01
C LYS A 66 4.66 26.39 0.97
N PRO A 67 5.83 25.93 0.51
CA PRO A 67 7.02 25.84 1.35
C PRO A 67 7.30 27.19 2.03
N ARG A 68 7.64 27.16 3.32
CA ARG A 68 7.92 28.37 4.15
C ARG A 68 6.72 29.31 4.38
N SER A 69 5.49 28.91 4.08
CA SER A 69 4.33 29.69 4.44
C SER A 69 4.19 29.79 5.96
N ARG A 70 4.02 31.01 6.47
CA ARG A 70 3.71 31.23 7.91
C ARG A 70 2.23 30.98 8.23
N ALA A 71 1.37 31.02 7.23
CA ALA A 71 -0.06 30.76 7.41
C ALA A 71 -0.29 29.25 7.58
N ILE A 72 -0.99 28.87 8.65
CA ILE A 72 -1.39 27.51 8.91
C ILE A 72 -2.86 27.37 8.51
N PRO A 73 -3.19 26.53 7.49
CA PRO A 73 -4.58 26.24 7.13
C PRO A 73 -5.41 25.76 8.33
N THR A 74 -6.71 26.04 8.31
CA THR A 74 -7.60 25.70 9.43
C THR A 74 -7.59 24.20 9.73
N ALA A 75 -7.56 23.35 8.70
CA ALA A 75 -7.50 21.90 8.84
C ALA A 75 -6.21 21.39 9.56
N LEU A 76 -5.14 22.19 9.55
CA LEU A 76 -3.87 21.83 10.22
C LEU A 76 -3.73 22.43 11.63
N LYS A 77 -4.67 23.25 12.08
CA LYS A 77 -4.53 23.91 13.39
C LYS A 77 -4.49 22.96 14.57
N THR A 78 -5.28 21.88 14.51
CA THR A 78 -5.37 20.86 15.57
C THR A 78 -4.11 19.99 15.67
N ILE A 79 -3.37 19.87 14.56
CA ILE A 79 -2.17 19.03 14.44
C ILE A 79 -0.91 19.83 14.10
N LYS A 80 -0.92 21.14 14.41
CA LYS A 80 0.17 22.06 14.02
C LYS A 80 1.55 21.62 14.50
N ASP A 81 1.61 21.02 15.68
CA ASP A 81 2.86 20.58 16.31
C ASP A 81 3.39 19.26 15.70
N GLN A 82 2.54 18.55 14.94
CA GLN A 82 2.86 17.30 14.27
C GLN A 82 3.15 17.47 12.76
N ILE A 83 3.05 18.69 12.21
CA ILE A 83 3.24 18.94 10.77
C ILE A 83 4.58 18.39 10.26
N GLY A 84 5.68 18.64 10.97
CA GLY A 84 7.00 18.12 10.57
C GLY A 84 7.09 16.59 10.59
N GLN A 85 6.41 15.94 11.53
CA GLN A 85 6.33 14.48 11.59
C GLN A 85 5.50 13.93 10.41
N LEU A 86 4.39 14.59 10.05
CA LEU A 86 3.59 14.20 8.89
C LEU A 86 4.34 14.37 7.56
N GLU A 87 5.08 15.46 7.39
CA GLU A 87 5.94 15.66 6.22
C GLU A 87 6.98 14.53 6.10
N THR A 88 7.61 14.15 7.23
CA THR A 88 8.54 13.02 7.29
C THR A 88 7.83 11.69 6.96
N LEU A 89 6.64 11.46 7.51
CA LEU A 89 5.85 10.25 7.27
C LEU A 89 5.50 10.10 5.78
N ILE A 90 5.04 11.17 5.13
CA ILE A 90 4.75 11.17 3.70
C ILE A 90 6.01 10.91 2.88
N PHE A 91 7.13 11.55 3.25
CA PHE A 91 8.42 11.30 2.59
C PHE A 91 8.84 9.83 2.69
N CYS A 92 8.74 9.23 3.89
CA CYS A 92 9.02 7.80 4.08
C CYS A 92 8.08 6.91 3.28
N ALA A 93 6.77 7.22 3.25
CA ALA A 93 5.81 6.45 2.45
C ALA A 93 6.16 6.46 0.96
N LYS A 94 6.57 7.62 0.41
CA LYS A 94 7.05 7.73 -0.97
C LYS A 94 8.30 6.87 -1.23
N ALA A 95 9.26 6.90 -0.32
CA ALA A 95 10.49 6.12 -0.45
C ALA A 95 10.20 4.61 -0.42
N LEU A 96 9.34 4.17 0.51
CA LEU A 96 8.90 2.78 0.61
C LEU A 96 8.15 2.33 -0.64
N HIS A 97 7.16 3.10 -1.08
CA HIS A 97 6.38 2.79 -2.29
C HIS A 97 7.27 2.69 -3.53
N ALA A 98 8.19 3.64 -3.70
CA ALA A 98 9.18 3.58 -4.79
C ALA A 98 10.12 2.36 -4.65
N GLY A 99 10.45 1.94 -3.44
CA GLY A 99 11.19 0.72 -3.15
C GLY A 99 10.44 -0.53 -3.57
N GLU A 100 9.15 -0.62 -3.23
CA GLU A 100 8.28 -1.73 -3.65
C GLU A 100 8.24 -1.88 -5.17
N LEU A 101 8.09 -0.77 -5.90
CA LEU A 101 8.08 -0.77 -7.37
C LEU A 101 9.42 -1.24 -7.96
N ARG A 102 10.56 -0.80 -7.39
CA ARG A 102 11.89 -1.28 -7.82
C ARG A 102 12.10 -2.78 -7.56
N GLN A 103 11.45 -3.32 -6.53
CA GLN A 103 11.46 -4.75 -6.22
C GLN A 103 10.49 -5.57 -7.09
N GLY A 104 9.85 -4.93 -8.08
CA GLY A 104 8.96 -5.59 -9.04
C GLY A 104 7.50 -5.68 -8.60
N GLN A 105 7.09 -4.92 -7.56
CA GLN A 105 5.69 -4.85 -7.19
C GLN A 105 4.88 -4.22 -8.34
N ILE A 106 3.73 -4.82 -8.65
CA ILE A 106 2.84 -4.35 -9.71
C ILE A 106 1.97 -3.22 -9.17
N GLU A 107 2.00 -2.05 -9.80
CA GLU A 107 1.10 -0.93 -9.47
C GLU A 107 -0.01 -0.83 -10.53
N LEU A 108 -1.26 -0.84 -10.10
CA LEU A 108 -2.42 -0.66 -10.99
C LEU A 108 -3.30 0.50 -10.51
N ASP A 109 -3.51 1.47 -11.40
CA ASP A 109 -4.52 2.52 -11.23
C ASP A 109 -5.85 2.04 -11.83
N LEU A 110 -6.65 1.36 -11.02
CA LEU A 110 -7.94 0.85 -11.44
C LEU A 110 -9.06 1.85 -11.10
N PRO A 111 -10.11 1.91 -11.93
CA PRO A 111 -11.29 2.71 -11.58
C PRO A 111 -11.93 2.12 -10.32
N THR A 112 -11.88 2.85 -9.23
CA THR A 112 -12.61 2.52 -8.01
C THR A 112 -14.06 2.94 -8.20
N PRO A 113 -15.05 2.04 -8.03
CA PRO A 113 -16.43 2.47 -8.00
C PRO A 113 -16.61 3.45 -6.84
N ASP A 114 -17.26 4.58 -7.10
CA ASP A 114 -17.63 5.53 -6.07
C ASP A 114 -18.72 4.90 -5.17
N LEU A 115 -18.28 4.25 -4.11
CA LEU A 115 -19.16 3.61 -3.14
C LEU A 115 -19.69 4.61 -2.10
N GLU A 116 -19.31 5.90 -2.17
CA GLU A 116 -19.84 6.94 -1.29
C GLU A 116 -21.37 7.10 -1.45
N THR A 117 -21.85 6.84 -2.66
CA THR A 117 -23.29 6.83 -2.95
C THR A 117 -24.04 5.63 -2.39
N LEU A 118 -23.35 4.59 -1.92
CA LEU A 118 -23.94 3.36 -1.38
C LEU A 118 -23.97 3.31 0.16
N GLY A 119 -23.70 4.44 0.83
CA GLY A 119 -23.66 4.53 2.28
C GLY A 119 -22.41 3.89 2.89
N ASP A 120 -22.32 3.83 4.21
CA ASP A 120 -21.17 3.45 5.05
C ASP A 120 -20.32 2.20 4.66
N LEU A 121 -20.25 1.88 3.38
CA LEU A 121 -19.42 0.80 2.83
C LEU A 121 -17.96 1.18 2.63
N ARG A 122 -17.49 2.25 3.25
CA ARG A 122 -16.06 2.59 3.33
C ARG A 122 -15.22 1.60 4.15
N ALA A 123 -15.65 0.39 4.27
CA ALA A 123 -14.85 -0.63 4.92
C ALA A 123 -14.03 -1.42 3.89
N THR A 124 -13.40 -0.76 2.99
CA THR A 124 -12.24 -1.36 2.35
C THR A 124 -11.07 -1.12 3.27
N ALA A 125 -10.68 -2.16 4.01
CA ALA A 125 -9.36 -2.16 4.61
C ALA A 125 -8.36 -1.69 3.54
N PRO A 126 -7.43 -0.78 3.86
CA PRO A 126 -6.37 -0.42 2.94
C PRO A 126 -5.71 -1.72 2.50
N ASP A 127 -5.71 -2.00 1.22
CA ASP A 127 -5.21 -3.25 0.62
C ASP A 127 -5.77 -4.54 1.22
N GLY A 128 -6.94 -4.49 1.83
CA GLY A 128 -7.57 -5.63 2.51
C GLY A 128 -8.05 -6.75 1.60
N GLY A 129 -7.45 -6.91 0.45
CA GLY A 129 -7.69 -8.00 -0.46
C GLY A 129 -6.44 -8.81 -0.71
N ASN A 130 -6.63 -10.08 -1.00
CA ASN A 130 -5.63 -10.95 -1.57
C ASN A 130 -5.30 -10.43 -2.99
N ARG A 131 -4.45 -9.40 -3.09
CA ARG A 131 -4.13 -8.76 -4.36
C ARG A 131 -2.65 -8.98 -4.69
N GLN A 132 -2.35 -9.25 -5.95
CA GLN A 132 -0.97 -9.29 -6.46
C GLN A 132 -0.45 -7.90 -6.87
N TRP A 133 -1.19 -6.85 -6.59
CA TRP A 133 -0.89 -5.49 -7.04
C TRP A 133 -1.23 -4.47 -5.95
N ILE A 134 -0.59 -3.33 -6.03
CA ILE A 134 -0.81 -2.18 -5.14
C ILE A 134 -1.48 -1.05 -5.92
N GLU A 135 -2.16 -0.16 -5.21
CA GLU A 135 -2.68 1.08 -5.76
C GLU A 135 -1.60 2.17 -5.74
N PRO A 136 -1.66 3.15 -6.66
CA PRO A 136 -0.80 4.33 -6.59
C PRO A 136 -0.89 5.01 -5.23
N LEU A 137 0.25 5.47 -4.72
CA LEU A 137 0.28 6.20 -3.45
C LEU A 137 -0.41 7.56 -3.60
N ARG A 138 -1.42 7.79 -2.77
CA ARG A 138 -2.14 9.07 -2.66
C ARG A 138 -1.73 9.76 -1.36
N GLU A 139 -1.00 10.86 -1.48
CA GLU A 139 -0.44 11.58 -0.33
C GLU A 139 -1.52 12.29 0.53
N GLU A 140 -2.67 12.58 -0.08
CA GLU A 140 -3.84 13.18 0.56
C GLU A 140 -4.76 12.16 1.25
N ASP A 141 -4.48 10.88 1.11
CA ASP A 141 -5.28 9.81 1.68
C ASP A 141 -4.51 9.11 2.83
N PRO A 142 -4.95 9.28 4.10
CA PRO A 142 -4.28 8.64 5.23
C PRO A 142 -4.30 7.12 5.14
N PHE A 143 -5.31 6.53 4.50
CA PHE A 143 -5.37 5.08 4.32
C PHE A 143 -4.35 4.58 3.30
N SER A 144 -4.09 5.34 2.24
CA SER A 144 -3.06 5.00 1.25
C SER A 144 -1.66 5.03 1.88
N ILE A 145 -1.38 6.05 2.72
CA ILE A 145 -0.13 6.15 3.48
C ILE A 145 -0.01 4.97 4.45
N LEU A 146 -1.07 4.70 5.24
CA LEU A 146 -1.08 3.60 6.21
C LEU A 146 -0.86 2.25 5.53
N ALA A 147 -1.50 2.01 4.38
CA ALA A 147 -1.35 0.78 3.60
C ALA A 147 0.11 0.51 3.23
N THR A 148 0.87 1.53 2.84
CA THR A 148 2.29 1.39 2.51
C THR A 148 3.10 0.92 3.72
N PHE A 149 2.88 1.49 4.91
CA PHE A 149 3.56 1.05 6.12
C PHE A 149 3.13 -0.36 6.57
N LEU A 150 1.84 -0.69 6.41
CA LEU A 150 1.35 -2.04 6.72
C LEU A 150 1.96 -3.10 5.81
N ARG A 151 2.12 -2.81 4.50
CA ARG A 151 2.80 -3.74 3.58
C ARG A 151 4.25 -3.95 3.99
N ALA A 152 4.97 -2.88 4.33
CA ALA A 152 6.33 -2.98 4.83
C ALA A 152 6.42 -3.84 6.11
N ALA A 153 5.50 -3.66 7.07
CA ALA A 153 5.43 -4.46 8.28
C ALA A 153 5.10 -5.94 7.98
N HIS A 154 4.18 -6.21 7.05
CA HIS A 154 3.83 -7.58 6.66
C HIS A 154 4.98 -8.29 5.94
N SER A 155 5.69 -7.59 5.06
CA SER A 155 6.87 -8.13 4.38
C SER A 155 7.96 -8.50 5.41
N THR A 156 8.21 -7.60 6.35
CA THR A 156 9.18 -7.83 7.45
C THR A 156 8.76 -8.99 8.35
N TRP A 157 7.47 -9.11 8.67
CA TRP A 157 6.95 -10.25 9.42
C TRP A 157 7.15 -11.57 8.67
N THR A 158 6.87 -11.59 7.37
CA THR A 158 7.08 -12.77 6.54
C THR A 158 8.56 -13.18 6.55
N GLN A 159 9.47 -12.23 6.37
CA GLN A 159 10.90 -12.48 6.41
C GLN A 159 11.34 -12.99 7.80
N HIS A 160 10.83 -12.39 8.87
CA HIS A 160 11.10 -12.85 10.24
C HIS A 160 10.68 -14.31 10.45
N CYS A 161 9.49 -14.68 9.98
CA CYS A 161 9.02 -16.05 10.07
C CYS A 161 9.91 -17.03 9.29
N LEU A 162 10.40 -16.62 8.11
CA LEU A 162 11.34 -17.43 7.32
C LEU A 162 12.68 -17.60 8.03
N ASP A 163 13.26 -16.52 8.54
CA ASP A 163 14.58 -16.51 9.18
C ASP A 163 14.61 -17.36 10.45
N PHE A 164 13.51 -17.37 11.21
CA PHE A 164 13.37 -18.11 12.46
C PHE A 164 12.64 -19.46 12.31
N ASN A 165 12.33 -19.89 11.08
CA ASN A 165 11.56 -21.11 10.81
C ASN A 165 10.23 -21.19 11.57
N LEU A 166 9.54 -20.07 11.69
CA LEU A 166 8.23 -20.01 12.34
C LEU A 166 7.14 -20.43 11.35
N PRO A 167 6.13 -21.23 11.76
CA PRO A 167 5.01 -21.54 10.90
C PRO A 167 4.17 -20.29 10.67
N ALA A 168 4.01 -19.89 9.41
CA ALA A 168 3.21 -18.73 9.06
C ALA A 168 2.39 -18.99 7.78
N LEU A 169 1.20 -18.39 7.72
CA LEU A 169 0.43 -18.30 6.49
C LEU A 169 0.89 -17.08 5.72
N VAL A 170 1.34 -17.31 4.49
CA VAL A 170 1.74 -16.23 3.58
C VAL A 170 0.88 -16.24 2.33
N LEU A 171 0.66 -15.07 1.78
CA LEU A 171 0.06 -14.91 0.47
C LEU A 171 1.14 -15.08 -0.59
N GLN A 172 0.95 -16.09 -1.44
CA GLN A 172 1.83 -16.32 -2.58
C GLN A 172 1.12 -15.90 -3.85
N ALA A 173 1.76 -14.99 -4.59
CA ALA A 173 1.37 -14.64 -5.94
C ALA A 173 1.65 -15.81 -6.89
N ASN A 174 0.76 -16.01 -7.86
CA ASN A 174 0.99 -16.93 -8.97
C ASN A 174 1.47 -16.12 -10.18
N GLU A 175 2.38 -16.69 -10.96
CA GLU A 175 2.79 -16.06 -12.21
C GLU A 175 1.63 -16.03 -13.20
N PRO A 176 1.40 -14.90 -13.89
CA PRO A 176 0.41 -14.81 -14.94
C PRO A 176 0.75 -15.73 -16.12
N GLU A 177 -0.26 -16.15 -16.86
CA GLU A 177 -0.03 -16.88 -18.12
C GLU A 177 0.63 -15.97 -19.15
N SER A 178 1.74 -16.42 -19.72
CA SER A 178 2.53 -15.68 -20.73
C SER A 178 1.69 -15.22 -21.93
N GLY A 179 0.75 -16.06 -22.39
CA GLY A 179 -0.14 -15.73 -23.51
C GLY A 179 -1.02 -14.51 -23.21
N SER A 180 -1.59 -14.44 -22.04
CA SER A 180 -2.45 -13.33 -21.60
C SER A 180 -1.65 -12.03 -21.42
N LEU A 181 -0.42 -12.10 -20.92
CA LEU A 181 0.48 -10.94 -20.82
C LEU A 181 0.87 -10.41 -22.19
N ASN A 182 1.13 -11.29 -23.15
CA ASN A 182 1.50 -10.92 -24.53
C ASN A 182 0.41 -10.12 -25.22
N ASP A 183 -0.85 -10.35 -24.93
CA ASP A 183 -1.95 -9.56 -25.51
C ASP A 183 -1.97 -8.13 -24.98
N VAL A 184 -1.69 -7.94 -23.68
CA VAL A 184 -1.52 -6.61 -23.08
C VAL A 184 -0.27 -5.93 -23.64
N ALA A 185 0.83 -6.67 -23.81
CA ALA A 185 2.07 -6.16 -24.40
C ALA A 185 1.87 -5.66 -25.82
N LYS A 186 1.15 -6.41 -26.67
CA LYS A 186 0.80 -5.99 -28.03
C LYS A 186 -0.01 -4.69 -28.05
N ALA A 187 -0.97 -4.57 -27.11
CA ALA A 187 -1.75 -3.34 -26.99
C ALA A 187 -0.87 -2.16 -26.56
N ALA A 188 0.08 -2.36 -25.65
CA ALA A 188 1.04 -1.34 -25.22
C ALA A 188 1.94 -0.90 -26.39
N ILE A 189 2.48 -1.84 -27.16
CA ILE A 189 3.32 -1.58 -28.33
C ILE A 189 2.52 -0.83 -29.42
N ALA A 190 1.28 -1.22 -29.67
CA ALA A 190 0.41 -0.53 -30.63
C ALA A 190 0.09 0.93 -30.24
N LEU A 191 0.30 1.30 -28.97
CA LEU A 191 0.16 2.66 -28.44
C LEU A 191 1.51 3.37 -28.30
N ASP A 192 2.58 2.85 -28.90
CA ASP A 192 3.95 3.39 -28.82
C ASP A 192 4.45 3.59 -27.39
N LEU A 193 4.03 2.74 -26.46
CA LEU A 193 4.51 2.81 -25.08
C LEU A 193 5.92 2.20 -24.95
N PRO A 194 6.77 2.74 -24.05
CA PRO A 194 8.15 2.28 -23.87
C PRO A 194 8.17 0.92 -23.16
N LEU A 195 8.04 -0.14 -23.91
CA LEU A 195 8.08 -1.51 -23.42
C LEU A 195 9.32 -2.23 -23.98
N SER A 196 10.11 -2.81 -23.09
CA SER A 196 11.20 -3.69 -23.46
C SER A 196 10.71 -5.14 -23.44
N LEU A 197 10.97 -5.87 -24.50
CA LEU A 197 10.75 -7.31 -24.55
C LEU A 197 12.11 -8.01 -24.37
N ASP A 198 12.10 -9.16 -23.71
CA ASP A 198 13.28 -10.01 -23.62
C ASP A 198 13.62 -10.69 -24.98
N GLU A 199 14.67 -11.53 -24.99
CA GLU A 199 15.10 -12.24 -26.19
C GLU A 199 14.03 -13.22 -26.75
N GLU A 200 13.10 -13.65 -25.89
CA GLU A 200 11.99 -14.54 -26.25
C GLU A 200 10.73 -13.76 -26.67
N GLY A 201 10.79 -12.41 -26.62
CA GLY A 201 9.66 -11.54 -26.92
C GLY A 201 8.61 -11.51 -25.84
N THR A 202 8.99 -11.82 -24.59
CA THR A 202 8.12 -11.78 -23.42
C THR A 202 8.43 -10.58 -22.52
N THR A 203 7.56 -10.30 -21.57
CA THR A 203 7.72 -9.22 -20.58
C THR A 203 7.04 -9.63 -19.28
N SER A 204 7.47 -9.05 -18.18
CA SER A 204 6.86 -9.29 -16.88
C SER A 204 5.64 -8.37 -16.66
N ALA A 205 4.74 -8.78 -15.75
CA ALA A 205 3.58 -7.96 -15.37
C ALA A 205 4.00 -6.64 -14.71
N SER A 206 5.13 -6.60 -14.00
CA SER A 206 5.66 -5.38 -13.39
C SER A 206 6.22 -4.40 -14.42
N GLU A 207 6.95 -4.88 -15.43
CA GLU A 207 7.45 -4.05 -16.53
C GLU A 207 6.30 -3.48 -17.37
N LEU A 208 5.29 -4.30 -17.66
CA LEU A 208 4.06 -3.83 -18.29
C LEU A 208 3.41 -2.72 -17.47
N ALA A 209 3.17 -2.94 -16.17
CA ALA A 209 2.54 -1.95 -15.29
C ALA A 209 3.33 -0.62 -15.30
N GLN A 210 4.66 -0.67 -15.27
CA GLN A 210 5.52 0.51 -15.35
C GLN A 210 5.41 1.23 -16.69
N ALA A 211 5.42 0.49 -17.80
CA ALA A 211 5.25 1.07 -19.13
C ALA A 211 3.90 1.77 -19.30
N LEU A 212 2.85 1.27 -18.63
CA LEU A 212 1.51 1.83 -18.71
C LEU A 212 1.35 3.15 -17.91
N ILE A 213 2.25 3.49 -17.00
CA ILE A 213 2.13 4.68 -16.13
C ILE A 213 1.96 5.97 -16.94
N SER A 214 2.70 6.13 -18.05
CA SER A 214 2.66 7.32 -18.89
C SER A 214 1.51 7.36 -19.91
N SER A 215 0.73 6.28 -20.02
CA SER A 215 -0.33 6.18 -21.01
C SER A 215 -1.58 6.95 -20.62
N PRO A 216 -2.19 7.75 -21.53
CA PRO A 216 -3.51 8.33 -21.31
C PRO A 216 -4.60 7.25 -21.17
N SER A 217 -4.36 6.04 -21.70
CA SER A 217 -5.25 4.88 -21.58
C SER A 217 -4.90 3.97 -20.38
N ARG A 218 -4.06 4.45 -19.45
CA ARG A 218 -3.54 3.69 -18.30
C ARG A 218 -4.62 2.85 -17.60
N ARG A 219 -5.77 3.46 -17.27
CA ARG A 219 -6.83 2.76 -16.52
C ARG A 219 -7.43 1.58 -17.27
N VAL A 220 -7.62 1.72 -18.58
CA VAL A 220 -8.16 0.64 -19.43
C VAL A 220 -7.14 -0.49 -19.54
N LEU A 221 -5.88 -0.17 -19.81
CA LEU A 221 -4.80 -1.14 -19.92
C LEU A 221 -4.50 -1.82 -18.57
N ASN A 222 -4.56 -1.08 -17.47
CA ASN A 222 -4.45 -1.65 -16.14
C ASN A 222 -5.58 -2.63 -15.82
N LEU A 223 -6.80 -2.36 -16.30
CA LEU A 223 -7.91 -3.31 -16.16
C LEU A 223 -7.66 -4.59 -16.95
N GLN A 224 -7.11 -4.49 -18.17
CA GLN A 224 -6.71 -5.65 -18.95
C GLN A 224 -5.58 -6.42 -18.25
N LEU A 225 -4.54 -5.74 -17.78
CA LEU A 225 -3.46 -6.35 -17.02
C LEU A 225 -3.98 -7.04 -15.75
N ARG A 226 -4.91 -6.41 -15.01
CA ARG A 226 -5.55 -7.02 -13.83
C ARG A 226 -6.23 -8.35 -14.17
N GLN A 227 -6.82 -8.49 -15.34
CA GLN A 227 -7.49 -9.73 -15.77
C GLN A 227 -6.52 -10.88 -16.03
N THR A 228 -5.25 -10.58 -16.29
CA THR A 228 -4.20 -11.61 -16.45
C THR A 228 -3.64 -12.09 -15.10
N LEU A 229 -3.78 -11.28 -14.05
CA LEU A 229 -3.29 -11.61 -12.72
C LEU A 229 -4.24 -12.59 -12.05
N GLN A 230 -3.70 -13.69 -11.55
CA GLN A 230 -4.45 -14.65 -10.75
C GLN A 230 -4.60 -14.15 -9.31
N ASP A 231 -5.62 -14.58 -8.61
CA ASP A 231 -5.73 -14.27 -7.20
C ASP A 231 -4.66 -15.04 -6.41
N PRO A 232 -3.95 -14.38 -5.48
CA PRO A 232 -2.93 -15.04 -4.69
C PRO A 232 -3.56 -16.05 -3.74
N VAL A 233 -2.82 -17.09 -3.41
CA VAL A 233 -3.27 -18.17 -2.52
C VAL A 233 -2.52 -18.16 -1.21
N PHE A 234 -3.20 -18.51 -0.12
CA PHE A 234 -2.54 -18.73 1.15
C PHE A 234 -1.73 -20.02 1.11
N ARG A 235 -0.47 -19.91 1.49
CA ARG A 235 0.39 -21.09 1.71
C ARG A 235 0.98 -21.04 3.11
N LEU A 236 1.09 -22.23 3.70
CA LEU A 236 1.80 -22.41 4.97
C LEU A 236 3.30 -22.47 4.67
N ILE A 237 4.07 -21.56 5.28
CA ILE A 237 5.52 -21.74 5.38
C ILE A 237 5.75 -22.79 6.45
N GLN A 238 6.30 -23.93 6.06
CA GLN A 238 6.78 -24.95 6.98
C GLN A 238 8.30 -24.97 6.91
N SER A 239 8.94 -25.01 8.06
CA SER A 239 10.36 -25.36 8.14
C SER A 239 10.53 -26.77 7.56
N LYS A 240 11.50 -26.94 6.67
CA LYS A 240 11.95 -28.25 6.24
C LYS A 240 12.70 -28.96 7.37
#